data_676b369cfdfe16adf989e011c9c6705e
#
_entry.id   676b369cfdfe16adf989e011c9c6705e
#
_cell.length_a   1.000
_cell.length_b   1.000
_cell.length_c   1.000
_cell.angle_alpha   90.00
_cell.angle_beta   90.00
_cell.angle_gamma   90.00
#
_symmetry.space_group_name_H-M   'P 1'
#
loop_
_entity.id
_entity.type
_entity.pdbx_description
1 polymer ?
#
loop_
_entity_poly.entity_id
_entity_poly.type
_entity_poly.pdbx_seq_one_letter_code
_entity_poly.pdbx_strand_id
1 'polypeptide(L)'
;MKISVSVLVERPLAEVWLGWNTPASIMEWNAASPQWHCPQSRVDLRVGGRFSHRMAARDGSMGFDFEGTFTEVRAPTGLGYVMDDGREVSVRFVEEQGGTRVEEVFDAESQHSGEAQRAGWQSILDNFKRHMEAAG
;
A
#
# COMPACT_ATOMS: atom_id res chain seq x y z
N MET A 1 7.10 -17.62 -1.88
CA MET A 1 8.01 -16.87 -0.97
C MET A 1 7.33 -15.61 -0.51
N LYS A 2 7.40 -15.33 0.76
CA LYS A 2 6.85 -14.11 1.36
C LYS A 2 7.95 -13.08 1.52
N ILE A 3 7.64 -11.82 1.24
CA ILE A 3 8.56 -10.70 1.41
C ILE A 3 7.92 -9.72 2.39
N SER A 4 8.72 -9.17 3.31
CA SER A 4 8.27 -8.23 4.33
C SER A 4 8.95 -6.88 4.15
N VAL A 5 8.16 -5.81 4.27
CA VAL A 5 8.66 -4.43 4.30
C VAL A 5 7.96 -3.69 5.44
N SER A 6 8.59 -2.64 5.96
CA SER A 6 7.98 -1.86 7.04
C SER A 6 8.50 -0.44 7.08
N VAL A 7 7.75 0.44 7.76
CA VAL A 7 8.14 1.83 7.99
C VAL A 7 7.48 2.33 9.27
N LEU A 8 8.15 3.21 9.99
CA LEU A 8 7.57 3.92 11.14
C LEU A 8 7.08 5.28 10.67
N VAL A 9 5.78 5.51 10.77
CA VAL A 9 5.14 6.77 10.42
C VAL A 9 4.87 7.56 11.70
N GLU A 10 5.38 8.79 11.80
CA GLU A 10 5.24 9.61 12.99
C GLU A 10 3.86 10.29 13.04
N ARG A 11 2.81 9.48 13.06
CA ARG A 11 1.41 9.88 13.13
C ARG A 11 0.61 8.88 13.95
N PRO A 12 -0.52 9.31 14.54
CA PRO A 12 -1.38 8.41 15.31
C PRO A 12 -1.99 7.31 14.44
N LEU A 13 -2.26 6.18 15.07
CA LEU A 13 -2.80 5.00 14.42
C LEU A 13 -4.05 5.28 13.58
N ALA A 14 -5.01 6.04 14.13
CA ALA A 14 -6.25 6.34 13.40
C ALA A 14 -6.00 7.14 12.12
N GLU A 15 -5.05 8.07 12.14
CA GLU A 15 -4.70 8.87 10.95
C GLU A 15 -4.00 8.02 9.90
N VAL A 16 -3.11 7.13 10.34
CA VAL A 16 -2.38 6.22 9.44
C VAL A 16 -3.37 5.27 8.74
N TRP A 17 -4.30 4.71 9.49
CA TRP A 17 -5.35 3.86 8.93
C TRP A 17 -6.16 4.60 7.85
N LEU A 18 -6.58 5.82 8.12
CA LEU A 18 -7.34 6.62 7.17
C LEU A 18 -6.51 6.97 5.93
N GLY A 19 -5.25 7.37 6.12
CA GLY A 19 -4.37 7.71 5.00
C GLY A 19 -4.10 6.53 4.08
N TRP A 20 -4.02 5.32 4.65
CA TRP A 20 -3.80 4.11 3.87
C TRP A 20 -5.01 3.73 3.02
N ASN A 21 -6.23 3.98 3.52
CA ASN A 21 -7.46 3.44 2.95
C ASN A 21 -8.34 4.46 2.23
N THR A 22 -8.01 5.75 2.27
CA THR A 22 -8.81 6.80 1.63
C THR A 22 -8.31 7.04 0.21
N PRO A 23 -9.16 6.89 -0.83
CA PRO A 23 -8.72 7.04 -2.23
C PRO A 23 -7.99 8.35 -2.54
N ALA A 24 -8.46 9.48 -2.02
CA ALA A 24 -7.79 10.76 -2.25
C ALA A 24 -6.36 10.77 -1.70
N SER A 25 -6.13 10.13 -0.56
CA SER A 25 -4.80 9.99 0.03
C SER A 25 -3.95 9.01 -0.79
N ILE A 26 -4.52 7.85 -1.15
CA ILE A 26 -3.82 6.82 -1.94
C ILE A 26 -3.28 7.39 -3.25
N MET A 27 -4.03 8.24 -3.91
CA MET A 27 -3.62 8.88 -5.17
C MET A 27 -2.38 9.76 -4.99
N GLU A 28 -2.09 10.20 -3.77
CA GLU A 28 -0.92 11.04 -3.48
C GLU A 28 0.35 10.24 -3.20
N TRP A 29 0.25 9.03 -2.66
CA TRP A 29 1.44 8.30 -2.22
C TRP A 29 1.70 6.99 -2.97
N ASN A 30 0.72 6.44 -3.67
CA ASN A 30 0.84 5.07 -4.22
C ASN A 30 1.63 5.03 -5.52
N ALA A 31 2.93 5.20 -5.42
CA ALA A 31 3.85 5.10 -6.55
C ALA A 31 5.24 4.72 -6.03
N ALA A 32 5.95 3.89 -6.78
CA ALA A 32 7.28 3.41 -6.40
C ALA A 32 8.40 4.39 -6.77
N SER A 33 8.14 5.33 -7.68
CA SER A 33 9.14 6.30 -8.14
C SER A 33 8.46 7.56 -8.66
N PRO A 34 9.23 8.68 -8.83
CA PRO A 34 8.66 9.93 -9.36
C PRO A 34 8.13 9.83 -10.79
N GLN A 35 8.55 8.82 -11.55
CA GLN A 35 8.08 8.62 -12.92
C GLN A 35 6.69 7.99 -12.99
N TRP A 36 6.17 7.50 -11.85
CA TRP A 36 4.87 6.86 -11.75
C TRP A 36 3.93 7.67 -10.89
N HIS A 37 2.63 7.48 -11.08
CA HIS A 37 1.60 8.09 -10.24
C HIS A 37 0.36 7.18 -10.19
N CYS A 38 -0.57 7.54 -9.31
CA CYS A 38 -1.83 6.81 -9.14
C CYS A 38 -2.99 7.79 -9.44
N PRO A 39 -3.43 7.89 -10.71
CA PRO A 39 -4.46 8.88 -11.07
C PRO A 39 -5.88 8.50 -10.68
N GLN A 40 -6.13 7.23 -10.32
CA GLN A 40 -7.44 6.78 -9.88
C GLN A 40 -7.29 5.74 -8.77
N SER A 41 -8.20 5.80 -7.79
CA SER A 41 -8.25 4.83 -6.70
C SER A 41 -9.69 4.61 -6.28
N ARG A 42 -10.06 3.34 -6.07
CA ARG A 42 -11.36 2.93 -5.54
C ARG A 42 -11.15 1.91 -4.45
N VAL A 43 -11.85 2.07 -3.34
CA VAL A 43 -11.74 1.17 -2.19
C VAL A 43 -13.13 0.91 -1.63
N ASP A 44 -13.50 -0.38 -1.56
CA ASP A 44 -14.68 -0.84 -0.84
C ASP A 44 -14.15 -1.62 0.37
N LEU A 45 -13.94 -0.92 1.48
CA LEU A 45 -13.20 -1.41 2.63
C LEU A 45 -14.07 -2.31 3.53
N ARG A 46 -14.26 -3.54 3.06
CA ARG A 46 -14.97 -4.59 3.80
C ARG A 46 -14.51 -5.94 3.27
N VAL A 47 -14.67 -6.98 4.06
CA VAL A 47 -14.37 -8.35 3.60
C VAL A 47 -15.25 -8.66 2.39
N GLY A 48 -14.64 -9.14 1.32
CA GLY A 48 -15.31 -9.36 0.04
C GLY A 48 -15.41 -8.12 -0.84
N GLY A 49 -15.09 -6.95 -0.32
CA GLY A 49 -15.07 -5.72 -1.10
C GLY A 49 -13.86 -5.66 -2.02
N ARG A 50 -14.00 -4.91 -3.11
CA ARG A 50 -12.93 -4.79 -4.11
C ARG A 50 -12.21 -3.47 -3.98
N PHE A 51 -10.94 -3.46 -4.39
CA PHE A 51 -10.20 -2.21 -4.58
C PHE A 51 -9.57 -2.20 -5.96
N SER A 52 -9.31 -1.01 -6.48
CA SER A 52 -8.63 -0.82 -7.75
C SER A 52 -7.84 0.48 -7.71
N HIS A 53 -6.54 0.38 -7.96
CA HIS A 53 -5.65 1.54 -8.05
C HIS A 53 -5.02 1.56 -9.43
N ARG A 54 -5.20 2.64 -10.17
CA ARG A 54 -4.55 2.78 -11.48
C ARG A 54 -3.10 3.22 -11.26
N MET A 55 -2.17 2.40 -11.68
CA MET A 55 -0.74 2.69 -11.63
C MET A 55 -0.31 3.07 -13.03
N ALA A 56 0.21 4.27 -13.22
CA ALA A 56 0.54 4.77 -14.55
C ALA A 56 1.88 5.51 -14.59
N ALA A 57 2.62 5.29 -15.66
CA ALA A 57 3.81 6.10 -15.93
C ALA A 57 3.37 7.51 -16.34
N ARG A 58 4.04 8.53 -15.81
CA ARG A 58 3.65 9.93 -16.07
C ARG A 58 3.80 10.33 -17.54
N ASP A 59 4.68 9.64 -18.29
CA ASP A 59 4.86 9.89 -19.71
C ASP A 59 3.83 9.17 -20.59
N GLY A 60 2.92 8.40 -19.99
CA GLY A 60 1.88 7.68 -20.72
C GLY A 60 2.34 6.38 -21.37
N SER A 61 3.59 5.97 -21.19
CA SER A 61 4.15 4.80 -21.87
C SER A 61 3.63 3.47 -21.35
N MET A 62 3.27 3.41 -20.06
CA MET A 62 2.87 2.18 -19.38
C MET A 62 1.80 2.45 -18.34
N GLY A 63 1.02 1.42 -18.03
CA GLY A 63 0.06 1.49 -16.94
C GLY A 63 -0.58 0.15 -16.70
N PHE A 64 -1.10 -0.05 -15.48
CA PHE A 64 -1.84 -1.24 -15.11
C PHE A 64 -2.77 -0.92 -13.95
N ASP A 65 -3.76 -1.78 -13.76
CA ASP A 65 -4.67 -1.69 -12.62
C ASP A 65 -4.21 -2.66 -11.54
N PHE A 66 -3.94 -2.14 -10.35
CA PHE A 66 -3.61 -2.95 -9.19
C PHE A 66 -4.91 -3.22 -8.46
N GLU A 67 -5.41 -4.46 -8.57
CA GLU A 67 -6.75 -4.81 -8.13
C GLU A 67 -6.77 -6.06 -7.27
N GLY A 68 -7.73 -6.11 -6.37
CA GLY A 68 -7.89 -7.27 -5.51
C GLY A 68 -9.17 -7.23 -4.69
N THR A 69 -9.30 -8.23 -3.81
CA THR A 69 -10.46 -8.41 -2.94
C THR A 69 -9.98 -8.50 -1.49
N PHE A 70 -10.60 -7.72 -0.61
CA PHE A 70 -10.26 -7.78 0.81
C PHE A 70 -10.71 -9.09 1.43
N THR A 71 -9.79 -9.74 2.15
CA THR A 71 -10.05 -10.99 2.87
C THR A 71 -10.15 -10.77 4.37
N GLU A 72 -9.62 -9.65 4.87
CA GLU A 72 -9.65 -9.30 6.28
C GLU A 72 -9.66 -7.77 6.39
N VAL A 73 -10.49 -7.24 7.28
CA VAL A 73 -10.49 -5.81 7.63
C VAL A 73 -10.68 -5.70 9.13
N ARG A 74 -9.65 -5.22 9.84
CA ARG A 74 -9.64 -5.02 11.29
C ARG A 74 -9.23 -3.59 11.60
N ALA A 75 -10.15 -2.67 11.43
CA ALA A 75 -9.88 -1.25 11.68
C ALA A 75 -9.58 -1.01 13.17
N PRO A 76 -8.56 -0.25 13.52
CA PRO A 76 -7.56 0.38 12.65
C PRO A 76 -6.21 -0.35 12.64
N THR A 77 -6.18 -1.67 12.90
CA THR A 77 -4.95 -2.41 13.17
C THR A 77 -4.47 -3.33 12.06
N GLY A 78 -5.30 -3.65 11.07
CA GLY A 78 -4.84 -4.51 10.01
C GLY A 78 -5.86 -4.76 8.92
N LEU A 79 -5.34 -5.19 7.77
CA LEU A 79 -6.16 -5.64 6.66
C LEU A 79 -5.37 -6.69 5.86
N GLY A 80 -6.10 -7.45 5.06
CA GLY A 80 -5.50 -8.40 4.14
C GLY A 80 -6.30 -8.43 2.86
N TYR A 81 -5.63 -8.78 1.77
CA TYR A 81 -6.32 -8.93 0.49
C TYR A 81 -5.61 -9.97 -0.37
N VAL A 82 -6.34 -10.45 -1.37
CA VAL A 82 -5.80 -11.29 -2.42
C VAL A 82 -5.87 -10.50 -3.72
N MET A 83 -4.74 -10.41 -4.42
CA MET A 83 -4.66 -9.77 -5.72
C MET A 83 -5.33 -10.66 -6.77
N ASP A 84 -5.73 -10.07 -7.90
CA ASP A 84 -6.44 -10.83 -8.93
C ASP A 84 -5.60 -11.97 -9.55
N ASP A 85 -4.27 -11.91 -9.40
CA ASP A 85 -3.38 -13.01 -9.82
C ASP A 85 -3.20 -14.09 -8.75
N GLY A 86 -3.87 -13.97 -7.61
CA GLY A 86 -3.84 -14.95 -6.52
C GLY A 86 -2.82 -14.69 -5.43
N ARG A 87 -1.98 -13.66 -5.56
CA ARG A 87 -1.00 -13.32 -4.52
C ARG A 87 -1.69 -12.68 -3.31
N GLU A 88 -1.29 -13.09 -2.12
CA GLU A 88 -1.83 -12.57 -0.87
C GLU A 88 -0.95 -11.47 -0.29
N VAL A 89 -1.59 -10.49 0.33
CA VAL A 89 -0.91 -9.37 1.01
C VAL A 89 -1.59 -9.14 2.35
N SER A 90 -0.80 -8.93 3.39
CA SER A 90 -1.31 -8.50 4.69
C SER A 90 -0.60 -7.21 5.11
N VAL A 91 -1.36 -6.32 5.75
CA VAL A 91 -0.83 -5.06 6.26
C VAL A 91 -1.26 -4.91 7.71
N ARG A 92 -0.32 -4.61 8.59
CA ARG A 92 -0.56 -4.38 10.01
C ARG A 92 -0.12 -3.00 10.41
N PHE A 93 -0.89 -2.39 11.30
CA PHE A 93 -0.64 -1.07 11.83
C PHE A 93 -0.48 -1.20 13.34
N VAL A 94 0.74 -0.99 13.83
CA VAL A 94 1.11 -1.24 15.23
C VAL A 94 1.54 0.06 15.89
N GLU A 95 0.85 0.44 16.99
CA GLU A 95 1.25 1.61 17.75
C GLU A 95 2.62 1.36 18.40
N GLU A 96 3.51 2.33 18.24
CA GLU A 96 4.83 2.30 18.86
C GLU A 96 5.12 3.68 19.45
N GLN A 97 6.15 3.75 20.27
CA GLN A 97 6.64 5.03 20.73
C GLN A 97 7.11 5.83 19.52
N GLY A 98 6.57 7.03 19.35
CA GLY A 98 6.90 7.89 18.22
C GLY A 98 5.98 7.77 17.02
N GLY A 99 5.00 6.86 17.01
CA GLY A 99 4.05 6.79 15.90
C GLY A 99 3.42 5.43 15.68
N THR A 100 3.25 5.09 14.42
CA THR A 100 2.63 3.85 13.97
C THR A 100 3.56 3.12 13.00
N ARG A 101 3.87 1.87 13.30
CA ARG A 101 4.63 1.03 12.37
C ARG A 101 3.66 0.39 11.40
N VAL A 102 3.97 0.52 10.11
CA VAL A 102 3.24 -0.16 9.04
C VAL A 102 4.09 -1.34 8.60
N GLU A 103 3.54 -2.55 8.74
CA GLU A 103 4.22 -3.79 8.34
C GLU A 103 3.42 -4.44 7.22
N GLU A 104 4.08 -4.70 6.10
CA GLU A 104 3.43 -5.29 4.93
C GLU A 104 4.15 -6.57 4.54
N VAL A 105 3.40 -7.66 4.36
CA VAL A 105 3.91 -8.96 3.92
C VAL A 105 3.17 -9.36 2.66
N PHE A 106 3.92 -9.67 1.61
CA PHE A 106 3.31 -10.01 0.32
C PHE A 106 3.97 -11.23 -0.32
N ASP A 107 3.19 -11.92 -1.15
CA ASP A 107 3.70 -13.04 -1.95
C ASP A 107 4.54 -12.50 -3.10
N ALA A 108 5.75 -13.05 -3.25
CA ALA A 108 6.62 -12.70 -4.37
C ALA A 108 6.04 -13.24 -5.67
N GLU A 109 6.17 -12.45 -6.74
CA GLU A 109 5.91 -12.94 -8.09
C GLU A 109 7.20 -13.54 -8.67
N SER A 110 7.12 -14.19 -9.84
CA SER A 110 8.24 -14.99 -10.37
C SER A 110 9.11 -14.28 -11.41
N GLN A 111 8.70 -13.08 -11.87
CA GLN A 111 9.38 -12.39 -12.98
C GLN A 111 10.54 -11.49 -12.53
N HIS A 112 10.54 -11.06 -11.28
CA HIS A 112 11.55 -10.16 -10.73
C HIS A 112 12.22 -10.79 -9.51
N SER A 113 13.45 -10.37 -9.22
CA SER A 113 14.15 -10.85 -8.03
C SER A 113 13.42 -10.41 -6.76
N GLY A 114 13.61 -11.15 -5.67
CA GLY A 114 13.07 -10.77 -4.37
C GLY A 114 13.57 -9.41 -3.91
N GLU A 115 14.82 -9.07 -4.21
CA GLU A 115 15.39 -7.77 -3.86
C GLU A 115 14.72 -6.62 -4.62
N ALA A 116 14.47 -6.81 -5.92
CA ALA A 116 13.81 -5.79 -6.73
C ALA A 116 12.37 -5.55 -6.26
N GLN A 117 11.66 -6.64 -5.92
CA GLN A 117 10.29 -6.54 -5.40
C GLN A 117 10.28 -5.85 -4.04
N ARG A 118 11.17 -6.24 -3.13
CA ARG A 118 11.26 -5.58 -1.82
C ARG A 118 11.55 -4.09 -1.97
N ALA A 119 12.47 -3.72 -2.82
CA ALA A 119 12.82 -2.32 -3.05
C ALA A 119 11.63 -1.51 -3.57
N GLY A 120 10.86 -2.05 -4.51
CA GLY A 120 9.68 -1.38 -5.05
C GLY A 120 8.59 -1.17 -4.01
N TRP A 121 8.25 -2.22 -3.26
CA TRP A 121 7.24 -2.13 -2.21
C TRP A 121 7.68 -1.22 -1.07
N GLN A 122 8.98 -1.26 -0.70
CA GLN A 122 9.53 -0.37 0.31
C GLN A 122 9.45 1.10 -0.14
N SER A 123 9.72 1.37 -1.42
CA SER A 123 9.63 2.74 -1.96
C SER A 123 8.23 3.31 -1.83
N ILE A 124 7.20 2.49 -2.03
CA ILE A 124 5.80 2.91 -1.85
C ILE A 124 5.54 3.24 -0.38
N LEU A 125 6.01 2.39 0.54
CA LEU A 125 5.90 2.68 1.98
C LEU A 125 6.61 3.96 2.38
N ASP A 126 7.79 4.20 1.82
CA ASP A 126 8.54 5.42 2.10
C ASP A 126 7.79 6.66 1.59
N ASN A 127 7.11 6.56 0.46
CA ASN A 127 6.23 7.63 -0.03
C ASN A 127 5.05 7.86 0.90
N PHE A 128 4.45 6.79 1.40
CA PHE A 128 3.36 6.87 2.37
C PHE A 128 3.80 7.63 3.63
N LYS A 129 4.97 7.27 4.16
CA LYS A 129 5.54 7.95 5.32
C LYS A 129 5.69 9.46 5.05
N ARG A 130 6.31 9.82 3.93
CA ARG A 130 6.50 11.24 3.57
C ARG A 130 5.17 11.97 3.45
N HIS A 131 4.19 11.35 2.81
CA HIS A 131 2.86 11.92 2.64
C HIS A 131 2.18 12.18 3.99
N MET A 132 2.19 11.19 4.87
CA MET A 132 1.53 11.30 6.16
C MET A 132 2.21 12.33 7.06
N GLU A 133 3.53 12.37 7.07
CA GLU A 133 4.28 13.29 7.94
C GLU A 133 4.24 14.72 7.41
N ALA A 134 4.12 14.91 6.11
CA ALA A 134 4.00 16.24 5.52
C ALA A 134 2.63 16.88 5.78
N ALA A 135 1.59 16.08 5.99
CA ALA A 135 0.24 16.55 6.20
C ALA A 135 0.01 17.18 7.57
N GLY A 136 1.00 17.07 8.43
CA GLY A 136 0.90 17.53 9.77
C GLY A 136 1.23 18.91 10.05
#